data_5956adcf9ea426ab12220266c3938d13
#
_entry.id   5956adcf9ea426ab12220266c3938d13
#
_cell.length_a   1.000
_cell.length_b   1.000
_cell.length_c   1.000
_cell.angle_alpha   90.00
_cell.angle_beta   90.00
_cell.angle_gamma   90.00
#
_symmetry.space_group_name_H-M   'P 1'
#
loop_
_entity.id
_entity.type
_entity.pdbx_description
1 polymer ?
#
loop_
_entity_poly.entity_id
_entity_poly.type
_entity_poly.pdbx_seq_one_letter_code
_entity_poly.pdbx_strand_id
1 'polypeptide(L)'
;RTARIKKISFVGNEKFSDKELRGVLVLRKPDLLSWFTKNDQYSKQKLAADLETLRSHYLDRGYLEFNVESTQVSITPDMRDIYITINVTEGAQYKVSDIKVAGELLIPEEEIRKLIQIKAGDVFARKKLTDSIKSLTDRYGDDGYAFANINANPELDYEKREAAFTFFIDPGKRVYVRRVNITGNDRTRDEVIRREFRQMEGAWHSTQNINLSKQRVDRLFFFNSVNVETPAVANKTDQVDINMKVEERPTGSIMFGAGYSDRQGILLNASLSQNNIFGTGNFFNLEVQRAAINQTYSASFTNPYFTVNGVSLGFDLYKRDIDTRPLKSFAEFKTQTVGAGIRLGIPIAENDIVSFGLAAENTHIDTTSKSPR
;
A
#
# COMPACT_ATOMS: atom_id res chain seq x y z
N ARG A 1 -5.95 -29.56 -19.74
CA ARG A 1 -7.23 -28.81 -19.60
C ARG A 1 -7.49 -28.63 -18.12
N THR A 2 -7.65 -27.40 -17.66
CA THR A 2 -7.85 -27.08 -16.23
C THR A 2 -9.35 -27.19 -15.94
N ALA A 3 -9.73 -27.99 -14.94
CA ALA A 3 -11.12 -28.09 -14.51
C ALA A 3 -11.59 -26.76 -13.87
N ARG A 4 -12.83 -26.35 -14.13
CA ARG A 4 -13.41 -25.08 -13.67
C ARG A 4 -14.53 -25.27 -12.68
N ILE A 5 -14.68 -24.32 -11.77
CA ILE A 5 -15.73 -24.36 -10.76
C ILE A 5 -17.08 -24.09 -11.42
N LYS A 6 -17.96 -25.09 -11.39
CA LYS A 6 -19.32 -24.99 -11.90
C LYS A 6 -20.31 -24.46 -10.84
N LYS A 7 -20.16 -24.95 -9.61
CA LYS A 7 -21.07 -24.62 -8.52
C LYS A 7 -20.37 -24.68 -7.17
N ILE A 8 -20.65 -23.71 -6.31
CA ILE A 8 -20.34 -23.72 -4.88
C ILE A 8 -21.68 -23.70 -4.16
N SER A 9 -21.92 -24.67 -3.29
CA SER A 9 -23.13 -24.85 -2.50
C SER A 9 -22.80 -24.85 -1.02
N PHE A 10 -23.67 -24.33 -0.20
CA PHE A 10 -23.58 -24.38 1.25
C PHE A 10 -24.70 -25.24 1.82
N VAL A 11 -24.43 -25.89 2.93
CA VAL A 11 -25.41 -26.70 3.67
C VAL A 11 -25.30 -26.34 5.14
N GLY A 12 -26.43 -26.06 5.80
CA GLY A 12 -26.48 -25.63 7.20
C GLY A 12 -26.48 -24.12 7.40
N ASN A 13 -26.45 -23.33 6.32
CA ASN A 13 -26.53 -21.88 6.36
C ASN A 13 -27.98 -21.42 6.42
N GLU A 14 -28.45 -21.02 7.60
CA GLU A 14 -29.81 -20.51 7.82
C GLU A 14 -29.88 -18.98 7.88
N LYS A 15 -28.79 -18.32 8.37
CA LYS A 15 -28.73 -16.87 8.63
C LYS A 15 -28.32 -16.05 7.42
N PHE A 16 -27.45 -16.62 6.57
CA PHE A 16 -26.96 -15.96 5.38
C PHE A 16 -27.31 -16.78 4.13
N SER A 17 -27.73 -16.10 3.08
CA SER A 17 -28.05 -16.76 1.82
C SER A 17 -26.81 -17.27 1.10
N ASP A 18 -26.97 -18.33 0.32
CA ASP A 18 -25.91 -18.84 -0.57
C ASP A 18 -25.31 -17.77 -1.48
N LYS A 19 -26.12 -16.80 -1.91
CA LYS A 19 -25.67 -15.69 -2.76
C LYS A 19 -24.71 -14.78 -2.02
N GLU A 20 -25.03 -14.47 -0.77
CA GLU A 20 -24.20 -13.63 0.10
C GLU A 20 -22.89 -14.33 0.42
N LEU A 21 -22.94 -15.59 0.87
CA LEU A 21 -21.74 -16.37 1.19
C LEU A 21 -20.83 -16.56 -0.02
N ARG A 22 -21.39 -16.82 -1.21
CA ARG A 22 -20.60 -16.86 -2.45
C ARG A 22 -19.95 -15.51 -2.78
N GLY A 23 -20.58 -14.41 -2.40
CA GLY A 23 -20.00 -13.05 -2.57
C GLY A 23 -18.74 -12.82 -1.76
N VAL A 24 -18.57 -13.52 -0.65
CA VAL A 24 -17.42 -13.41 0.25
C VAL A 24 -16.20 -14.19 -0.28
N LEU A 25 -16.42 -15.24 -1.07
CA LEU A 25 -15.35 -16.12 -1.58
C LEU A 25 -14.62 -15.51 -2.78
N VAL A 26 -13.33 -15.81 -2.92
CA VAL A 26 -12.53 -15.50 -4.10
C VAL A 26 -12.83 -16.48 -5.24
N LEU A 27 -13.01 -17.77 -4.92
CA LEU A 27 -13.40 -18.79 -5.87
C LEU A 27 -14.82 -18.54 -6.38
N ARG A 28 -14.97 -18.48 -7.71
CA ARG A 28 -16.25 -18.12 -8.38
C ARG A 28 -16.53 -19.00 -9.59
N LYS A 29 -17.78 -18.99 -10.03
CA LYS A 29 -18.12 -19.51 -11.37
C LYS A 29 -17.41 -18.65 -12.43
N PRO A 30 -17.16 -19.22 -13.64
CA PRO A 30 -16.64 -18.45 -14.77
C PRO A 30 -17.51 -17.22 -15.04
N ASP A 31 -16.88 -16.06 -15.13
CA ASP A 31 -17.45 -14.78 -15.54
C ASP A 31 -16.59 -14.12 -16.62
N LEU A 32 -17.02 -12.95 -17.13
CA LEU A 32 -16.31 -12.21 -18.18
C LEU A 32 -14.87 -11.81 -17.81
N LEU A 33 -14.55 -11.75 -16.52
CA LEU A 33 -13.24 -11.37 -16.01
C LEU A 33 -12.38 -12.58 -15.58
N SER A 34 -12.93 -13.80 -15.59
CA SER A 34 -12.24 -15.00 -15.09
C SER A 34 -11.01 -15.37 -15.92
N TRP A 35 -10.94 -14.94 -17.19
CA TRP A 35 -9.74 -15.13 -18.03
C TRP A 35 -8.53 -14.32 -17.52
N PHE A 36 -8.75 -13.20 -16.81
CA PHE A 36 -7.70 -12.43 -16.15
C PHE A 36 -7.40 -12.93 -14.75
N THR A 37 -8.47 -13.13 -13.94
CA THR A 37 -8.34 -13.36 -12.50
C THR A 37 -8.07 -14.83 -12.16
N LYS A 38 -8.41 -15.77 -13.08
CA LYS A 38 -8.33 -17.23 -12.87
C LYS A 38 -9.03 -17.69 -11.57
N ASN A 39 -10.08 -16.99 -11.16
CA ASN A 39 -10.85 -17.29 -9.94
C ASN A 39 -11.83 -18.47 -10.13
N ASP A 40 -12.04 -18.89 -11.37
CA ASP A 40 -12.78 -20.09 -11.77
C ASP A 40 -11.94 -21.38 -11.71
N GLN A 41 -10.62 -21.26 -11.47
CA GLN A 41 -9.72 -22.39 -11.37
C GLN A 41 -9.58 -22.83 -9.91
N TYR A 42 -9.91 -24.10 -9.67
CA TYR A 42 -9.76 -24.70 -8.35
C TYR A 42 -8.29 -24.80 -7.93
N SER A 43 -8.04 -24.40 -6.69
CA SER A 43 -6.79 -24.62 -5.99
C SER A 43 -7.10 -24.94 -4.52
N LYS A 44 -6.46 -25.95 -3.97
CA LYS A 44 -6.60 -26.32 -2.55
C LYS A 44 -6.23 -25.14 -1.62
N GLN A 45 -5.22 -24.36 -2.01
CA GLN A 45 -4.79 -23.17 -1.26
C GLN A 45 -5.85 -22.07 -1.30
N LYS A 46 -6.44 -21.80 -2.48
CA LYS A 46 -7.53 -20.81 -2.60
C LYS A 46 -8.74 -21.23 -1.79
N LEU A 47 -9.10 -22.51 -1.84
CA LEU A 47 -10.23 -23.01 -1.05
C LEU A 47 -9.97 -22.87 0.46
N ALA A 48 -8.78 -23.19 0.94
CA ALA A 48 -8.44 -23.02 2.36
C ALA A 48 -8.51 -21.55 2.78
N ALA A 49 -8.03 -20.63 1.94
CA ALA A 49 -8.15 -19.18 2.19
C ALA A 49 -9.62 -18.72 2.20
N ASP A 50 -10.44 -19.24 1.29
CA ASP A 50 -11.87 -18.93 1.23
C ASP A 50 -12.63 -19.45 2.45
N LEU A 51 -12.28 -20.63 2.97
CA LEU A 51 -12.87 -21.15 4.20
C LEU A 51 -12.53 -20.29 5.41
N GLU A 52 -11.31 -19.77 5.49
CA GLU A 52 -10.92 -18.82 6.56
C GLU A 52 -11.63 -17.47 6.39
N THR A 53 -11.81 -17.01 5.16
CA THR A 53 -12.60 -15.79 4.88
C THR A 53 -14.08 -15.98 5.27
N LEU A 54 -14.63 -17.14 4.99
CA LEU A 54 -16.00 -17.51 5.41
C LEU A 54 -16.11 -17.53 6.94
N ARG A 55 -15.14 -18.13 7.63
CA ARG A 55 -15.07 -18.15 9.10
C ARG A 55 -15.01 -16.72 9.66
N SER A 56 -14.16 -15.87 9.10
CA SER A 56 -14.07 -14.47 9.50
C SER A 56 -15.39 -13.71 9.30
N HIS A 57 -16.10 -13.98 8.20
CA HIS A 57 -17.39 -13.37 7.91
C HIS A 57 -18.42 -13.64 9.03
N TYR A 58 -18.50 -14.88 9.53
CA TYR A 58 -19.38 -15.25 10.61
C TYR A 58 -18.92 -14.72 11.97
N LEU A 59 -17.63 -14.84 12.27
CA LEU A 59 -17.04 -14.34 13.53
C LEU A 59 -17.16 -12.81 13.66
N ASP A 60 -17.09 -12.08 12.56
CA ASP A 60 -17.28 -10.63 12.56
C ASP A 60 -18.74 -10.19 12.73
N ARG A 61 -19.67 -11.15 12.68
CA ARG A 61 -21.10 -10.94 12.90
C ARG A 61 -21.62 -11.61 14.17
N GLY A 62 -20.71 -12.03 15.04
CA GLY A 62 -21.02 -12.53 16.37
C GLY A 62 -21.23 -14.04 16.48
N TYR A 63 -21.04 -14.80 15.42
CA TYR A 63 -21.23 -16.25 15.42
C TYR A 63 -19.95 -16.95 15.91
N LEU A 64 -19.68 -16.91 17.22
CA LEU A 64 -18.46 -17.43 17.83
C LEU A 64 -18.30 -18.95 17.69
N GLU A 65 -19.39 -19.67 17.62
CA GLU A 65 -19.44 -21.14 17.52
C GLU A 65 -19.43 -21.63 16.07
N PHE A 66 -19.29 -20.70 15.10
CA PHE A 66 -19.26 -21.08 13.68
C PHE A 66 -18.15 -22.09 13.39
N ASN A 67 -18.54 -23.17 12.73
CA ASN A 67 -17.62 -24.20 12.29
C ASN A 67 -17.92 -24.68 10.87
N VAL A 68 -16.86 -25.02 10.13
CA VAL A 68 -16.97 -25.75 8.87
C VAL A 68 -16.80 -27.24 9.17
N GLU A 69 -17.93 -27.98 9.11
CA GLU A 69 -17.94 -29.40 9.45
C GLU A 69 -17.20 -30.23 8.42
N SER A 70 -17.46 -29.98 7.15
CA SER A 70 -16.80 -30.68 6.05
C SER A 70 -16.83 -29.87 4.76
N THR A 71 -15.90 -30.17 3.88
CA THR A 71 -15.83 -29.62 2.53
C THR A 71 -15.66 -30.74 1.54
N GLN A 72 -16.62 -30.89 0.62
CA GLN A 72 -16.61 -31.91 -0.42
C GLN A 72 -16.30 -31.25 -1.76
N VAL A 73 -15.32 -31.80 -2.48
CA VAL A 73 -14.96 -31.37 -3.83
C VAL A 73 -15.15 -32.54 -4.78
N SER A 74 -16.09 -32.39 -5.71
CA SER A 74 -16.41 -33.40 -6.72
C SER A 74 -15.99 -32.90 -8.10
N ILE A 75 -15.34 -33.75 -8.86
CA ILE A 75 -14.92 -33.47 -10.24
C ILE A 75 -15.71 -34.39 -11.15
N THR A 76 -16.24 -33.85 -12.24
CA THR A 76 -16.97 -34.65 -13.24
C THR A 76 -16.05 -35.66 -13.93
N PRO A 77 -16.56 -36.81 -14.41
CA PRO A 77 -15.74 -37.84 -15.07
C PRO A 77 -14.94 -37.34 -16.28
N ASP A 78 -15.44 -36.30 -16.96
CA ASP A 78 -14.78 -35.64 -18.08
C ASP A 78 -13.71 -34.61 -17.66
N MET A 79 -13.47 -34.47 -16.33
CA MET A 79 -12.53 -33.54 -15.71
C MET A 79 -12.69 -32.09 -16.12
N ARG A 80 -13.91 -31.64 -16.44
CA ARG A 80 -14.18 -30.26 -16.86
C ARG A 80 -14.79 -29.40 -15.77
N ASP A 81 -15.73 -29.96 -15.01
CA ASP A 81 -16.52 -29.22 -14.02
C ASP A 81 -16.20 -29.67 -12.59
N ILE A 82 -16.08 -28.70 -11.69
CA ILE A 82 -15.85 -28.92 -10.25
C ILE A 82 -17.06 -28.40 -9.49
N TYR A 83 -17.55 -29.21 -8.57
CA TYR A 83 -18.59 -28.87 -7.61
C TYR A 83 -18.00 -28.89 -6.20
N ILE A 84 -18.24 -27.79 -5.45
CA ILE A 84 -17.78 -27.65 -4.08
C ILE A 84 -19.01 -27.54 -3.18
N THR A 85 -19.07 -28.39 -2.16
CA THR A 85 -20.12 -28.33 -1.13
C THR A 85 -19.47 -28.09 0.22
N ILE A 86 -19.86 -27.03 0.90
CA ILE A 86 -19.35 -26.63 2.20
C ILE A 86 -20.47 -26.81 3.22
N ASN A 87 -20.27 -27.73 4.17
CA ASN A 87 -21.17 -27.95 5.27
C ASN A 87 -20.76 -27.12 6.47
N VAL A 88 -21.66 -26.30 6.99
CA VAL A 88 -21.38 -25.37 8.07
C VAL A 88 -22.37 -25.56 9.22
N THR A 89 -21.92 -25.25 10.43
CA THR A 89 -22.75 -25.05 11.61
C THR A 89 -22.56 -23.60 12.06
N GLU A 90 -23.64 -22.81 12.05
CA GLU A 90 -23.56 -21.35 12.30
C GLU A 90 -23.44 -21.01 13.79
N GLY A 91 -24.09 -21.78 14.65
CA GLY A 91 -24.19 -21.49 16.07
C GLY A 91 -25.07 -20.30 16.40
N ALA A 92 -24.95 -19.80 17.62
CA ALA A 92 -25.68 -18.64 18.09
C ALA A 92 -24.90 -17.34 17.90
N GLN A 93 -25.61 -16.23 17.75
CA GLN A 93 -25.02 -14.89 17.72
C GLN A 93 -24.79 -14.40 19.15
N TYR A 94 -23.58 -13.97 19.45
CA TYR A 94 -23.15 -13.47 20.76
C TYR A 94 -23.03 -11.96 20.79
N LYS A 95 -23.38 -11.36 21.94
CA LYS A 95 -23.16 -9.96 22.27
C LYS A 95 -22.05 -9.85 23.31
N VAL A 96 -21.37 -8.74 23.32
CA VAL A 96 -20.36 -8.44 24.33
C VAL A 96 -21.05 -7.98 25.60
N SER A 97 -20.84 -8.69 26.73
CA SER A 97 -21.44 -8.32 28.01
C SER A 97 -20.58 -7.34 28.79
N ASP A 98 -19.27 -7.58 28.85
CA ASP A 98 -18.33 -6.77 29.63
C ASP A 98 -16.93 -6.81 29.02
N ILE A 99 -16.13 -5.75 29.34
CA ILE A 99 -14.74 -5.65 28.92
C ILE A 99 -13.90 -5.26 30.14
N LYS A 100 -13.00 -6.15 30.52
CA LYS A 100 -12.06 -5.98 31.61
C LYS A 100 -10.65 -5.81 31.07
N VAL A 101 -9.85 -5.06 31.79
CA VAL A 101 -8.41 -4.89 31.56
C VAL A 101 -7.65 -5.38 32.77
N ALA A 102 -6.64 -6.21 32.57
CA ALA A 102 -5.83 -6.80 33.64
C ALA A 102 -4.36 -6.89 33.21
N GLY A 103 -3.50 -7.20 34.15
CA GLY A 103 -2.06 -7.33 33.93
C GLY A 103 -1.28 -6.08 34.36
N GLU A 104 -0.13 -5.84 33.75
CA GLU A 104 0.73 -4.69 34.06
C GLU A 104 0.40 -3.49 33.17
N LEU A 105 -0.30 -2.50 33.76
CA LEU A 105 -0.74 -1.31 33.06
C LEU A 105 0.30 -0.20 33.21
N LEU A 106 1.08 0.02 32.15
CA LEU A 106 2.11 1.09 32.12
C LEU A 106 1.56 2.42 31.62
N ILE A 107 0.37 2.41 31.03
CA ILE A 107 -0.36 3.60 30.59
C ILE A 107 -1.71 3.66 31.32
N PRO A 108 -2.32 4.86 31.44
CA PRO A 108 -3.60 5.01 32.13
C PRO A 108 -4.69 4.11 31.50
N GLU A 109 -5.51 3.48 32.37
CA GLU A 109 -6.58 2.59 31.90
C GLU A 109 -7.55 3.30 30.96
N GLU A 110 -7.80 4.59 31.13
CA GLU A 110 -8.64 5.39 30.24
C GLU A 110 -8.09 5.44 28.81
N GLU A 111 -6.77 5.52 28.65
CA GLU A 111 -6.12 5.48 27.35
C GLU A 111 -6.22 4.08 26.71
N ILE A 112 -6.03 3.03 27.50
CA ILE A 112 -6.22 1.64 27.08
C ILE A 112 -7.64 1.43 26.56
N ARG A 113 -8.64 1.87 27.32
CA ARG A 113 -10.05 1.73 26.95
C ARG A 113 -10.42 2.48 25.67
N LYS A 114 -9.77 3.60 25.35
CA LYS A 114 -9.96 4.34 24.08
C LYS A 114 -9.45 3.56 22.87
N LEU A 115 -8.43 2.72 23.05
CA LEU A 115 -7.86 1.90 21.97
C LEU A 115 -8.65 0.61 21.72
N ILE A 116 -9.49 0.21 22.70
CA ILE A 116 -10.36 -0.96 22.58
C ILE A 116 -11.61 -0.56 21.76
N GLN A 117 -11.78 -1.17 20.59
CA GLN A 117 -12.87 -0.85 19.65
C GLN A 117 -14.17 -1.60 19.97
N ILE A 118 -14.09 -2.66 20.78
CA ILE A 118 -15.26 -3.43 21.25
C ILE A 118 -15.85 -2.75 22.47
N LYS A 119 -17.19 -2.68 22.53
CA LYS A 119 -17.93 -2.12 23.68
C LYS A 119 -18.95 -3.11 24.19
N ALA A 120 -19.25 -3.03 25.49
CA ALA A 120 -20.36 -3.77 26.08
C ALA A 120 -21.68 -3.42 25.38
N GLY A 121 -22.48 -4.42 25.07
CA GLY A 121 -23.74 -4.31 24.32
C GLY A 121 -23.59 -4.46 22.79
N ASP A 122 -22.37 -4.35 22.24
CA ASP A 122 -22.14 -4.59 20.80
C ASP A 122 -22.32 -6.08 20.46
N VAL A 123 -22.72 -6.36 19.21
CA VAL A 123 -22.54 -7.69 18.65
C VAL A 123 -21.05 -7.96 18.54
N PHE A 124 -20.62 -9.15 18.94
CA PHE A 124 -19.20 -9.52 18.84
C PHE A 124 -18.71 -9.42 17.40
N ALA A 125 -17.50 -8.91 17.22
CA ALA A 125 -16.82 -8.89 15.92
C ALA A 125 -15.32 -9.21 16.15
N ARG A 126 -14.87 -10.33 15.58
CA ARG A 126 -13.45 -10.77 15.68
C ARG A 126 -12.49 -9.70 15.20
N LYS A 127 -12.84 -9.03 14.11
CA LYS A 127 -12.02 -7.95 13.55
C LYS A 127 -11.79 -6.83 14.57
N LYS A 128 -12.86 -6.35 15.24
CA LYS A 128 -12.74 -5.32 16.27
C LYS A 128 -11.85 -5.76 17.44
N LEU A 129 -11.93 -7.04 17.84
CA LEU A 129 -11.08 -7.62 18.88
C LEU A 129 -9.61 -7.62 18.45
N THR A 130 -9.31 -8.13 17.26
CA THR A 130 -7.96 -8.19 16.71
C THR A 130 -7.38 -6.79 16.50
N ASP A 131 -8.16 -5.84 15.98
CA ASP A 131 -7.76 -4.44 15.81
C ASP A 131 -7.49 -3.76 17.14
N SER A 132 -8.25 -4.09 18.20
CA SER A 132 -8.02 -3.61 19.55
C SER A 132 -6.70 -4.12 20.13
N ILE A 133 -6.44 -5.43 20.02
CA ILE A 133 -5.18 -6.04 20.44
C ILE A 133 -4.01 -5.41 19.70
N LYS A 134 -4.15 -5.25 18.38
CA LYS A 134 -3.11 -4.61 17.56
C LYS A 134 -2.85 -3.17 17.98
N SER A 135 -3.89 -2.37 18.18
CA SER A 135 -3.75 -0.97 18.60
C SER A 135 -3.05 -0.83 19.95
N LEU A 136 -3.37 -1.72 20.89
CA LEU A 136 -2.71 -1.77 22.18
C LEU A 136 -1.24 -2.21 22.04
N THR A 137 -0.97 -3.26 21.27
CA THR A 137 0.41 -3.73 21.02
C THR A 137 1.25 -2.65 20.35
N ASP A 138 0.72 -1.96 19.34
CA ASP A 138 1.40 -0.86 18.67
C ASP A 138 1.68 0.29 19.66
N ARG A 139 0.72 0.64 20.52
CA ARG A 139 0.88 1.70 21.52
C ARG A 139 1.97 1.39 22.54
N TYR A 140 2.01 0.16 23.07
CA TYR A 140 3.09 -0.30 23.94
C TYR A 140 4.43 -0.35 23.19
N GLY A 141 4.41 -0.78 21.93
CA GLY A 141 5.58 -0.80 21.06
C GLY A 141 6.17 0.59 20.81
N ASP A 142 5.36 1.65 20.80
CA ASP A 142 5.82 3.03 20.68
C ASP A 142 6.60 3.52 21.90
N ASP A 143 6.31 2.98 23.07
CA ASP A 143 7.05 3.26 24.30
C ASP A 143 8.27 2.35 24.51
N GLY A 144 8.59 1.49 23.54
CA GLY A 144 9.76 0.62 23.58
C GLY A 144 9.46 -0.85 23.94
N TYR A 145 8.22 -1.21 24.18
CA TYR A 145 7.83 -2.58 24.53
C TYR A 145 7.51 -3.41 23.29
N ALA A 146 8.54 -3.71 22.49
CA ALA A 146 8.41 -4.38 21.18
C ALA A 146 7.80 -5.80 21.28
N PHE A 147 7.91 -6.45 22.41
CA PHE A 147 7.42 -7.81 22.66
C PHE A 147 6.24 -7.86 23.60
N ALA A 148 5.50 -6.74 23.72
CA ALA A 148 4.29 -6.71 24.53
C ALA A 148 3.31 -7.79 24.05
N ASN A 149 2.89 -8.63 24.98
CA ASN A 149 1.93 -9.70 24.75
C ASN A 149 0.58 -9.29 25.31
N ILE A 150 -0.40 -9.10 24.42
CA ILE A 150 -1.75 -8.70 24.80
C ILE A 150 -2.71 -9.77 24.30
N ASN A 151 -3.39 -10.40 25.23
CA ASN A 151 -4.37 -11.45 24.96
C ASN A 151 -5.75 -11.01 25.43
N ALA A 152 -6.76 -11.36 24.66
CA ALA A 152 -8.15 -11.16 25.05
C ALA A 152 -8.80 -12.53 25.29
N ASN A 153 -9.06 -12.85 26.56
CA ASN A 153 -9.65 -14.12 26.95
C ASN A 153 -11.17 -13.98 27.02
N PRO A 154 -11.93 -14.79 26.25
CA PRO A 154 -13.39 -14.78 26.29
C PRO A 154 -13.91 -15.64 27.46
N GLU A 155 -14.91 -15.13 28.14
CA GLU A 155 -15.79 -15.86 29.05
C GLU A 155 -17.18 -15.92 28.43
N LEU A 156 -17.62 -17.11 28.00
CA LEU A 156 -18.88 -17.30 27.28
C LEU A 156 -20.00 -17.69 28.26
N ASP A 157 -21.12 -16.97 28.18
CA ASP A 157 -22.40 -17.34 28.78
C ASP A 157 -23.32 -17.90 27.67
N TYR A 158 -23.42 -19.22 27.60
CA TYR A 158 -24.20 -19.92 26.58
C TYR A 158 -25.70 -19.70 26.72
N GLU A 159 -26.20 -19.50 27.96
CA GLU A 159 -27.62 -19.28 28.20
C GLU A 159 -28.08 -17.91 27.74
N LYS A 160 -27.26 -16.86 28.05
CA LYS A 160 -27.56 -15.48 27.65
C LYS A 160 -27.03 -15.13 26.27
N ARG A 161 -26.21 -16.00 25.67
CA ARG A 161 -25.49 -15.73 24.41
C ARG A 161 -24.66 -14.45 24.49
N GLU A 162 -23.93 -14.34 25.57
CA GLU A 162 -23.07 -13.20 25.88
C GLU A 162 -21.61 -13.66 26.04
N ALA A 163 -20.69 -12.76 25.73
CA ALA A 163 -19.26 -12.97 25.89
C ALA A 163 -18.64 -11.78 26.63
N ALA A 164 -17.99 -12.03 27.75
CA ALA A 164 -17.14 -11.06 28.41
C ALA A 164 -15.68 -11.26 27.95
N PHE A 165 -14.94 -10.17 27.77
CA PHE A 165 -13.54 -10.23 27.34
C PHE A 165 -12.66 -9.58 28.40
N THR A 166 -11.60 -10.28 28.79
CA THR A 166 -10.54 -9.74 29.64
C THR A 166 -9.28 -9.56 28.79
N PHE A 167 -8.89 -8.29 28.59
CA PHE A 167 -7.62 -7.95 27.94
C PHE A 167 -6.52 -8.05 29.00
N PHE A 168 -5.70 -9.07 28.89
CA PHE A 168 -4.54 -9.26 29.75
C PHE A 168 -3.30 -8.70 29.07
N ILE A 169 -2.64 -7.76 29.73
CA ILE A 169 -1.50 -7.02 29.20
C ILE A 169 -0.23 -7.45 29.95
N ASP A 170 0.73 -7.98 29.20
CA ASP A 170 2.10 -8.26 29.64
C ASP A 170 3.06 -7.47 28.75
N PRO A 171 3.57 -6.31 29.21
CA PRO A 171 4.45 -5.47 28.40
C PRO A 171 5.80 -6.10 28.10
N GLY A 172 6.26 -7.02 28.93
CA GLY A 172 7.62 -7.54 28.83
C GLY A 172 8.67 -6.48 29.16
N LYS A 173 9.86 -6.61 28.56
CA LYS A 173 10.96 -5.67 28.75
C LYS A 173 10.98 -4.58 27.69
N ARG A 174 11.35 -3.38 28.10
CA ARG A 174 11.63 -2.27 27.18
C ARG A 174 12.93 -2.52 26.41
N VAL A 175 12.90 -2.30 25.11
CA VAL A 175 14.03 -2.60 24.22
C VAL A 175 14.42 -1.39 23.38
N TYR A 176 15.69 -1.33 23.02
CA TYR A 176 16.18 -0.33 22.09
C TYR A 176 16.70 -0.99 20.80
N VAL A 177 16.72 -0.22 19.72
CA VAL A 177 17.23 -0.66 18.42
C VAL A 177 18.75 -0.62 18.43
N ARG A 178 19.38 -1.78 18.29
CA ARG A 178 20.84 -1.87 18.22
C ARG A 178 21.36 -1.46 16.84
N ARG A 179 20.76 -2.01 15.77
CA ARG A 179 21.22 -1.83 14.40
C ARG A 179 20.06 -1.91 13.41
N VAL A 180 20.19 -1.15 12.31
CA VAL A 180 19.34 -1.24 11.14
C VAL A 180 20.12 -1.91 10.01
N ASN A 181 19.71 -3.10 9.62
CA ASN A 181 20.27 -3.87 8.52
C ASN A 181 19.37 -3.74 7.30
N ILE A 182 19.95 -3.37 6.16
CA ILE A 182 19.25 -3.23 4.89
C ILE A 182 19.81 -4.27 3.92
N THR A 183 18.95 -5.02 3.25
CA THR A 183 19.33 -6.08 2.31
C THR A 183 18.43 -6.10 1.08
N GLY A 184 18.97 -6.59 -0.05
CA GLY A 184 18.22 -6.67 -1.32
C GLY A 184 18.31 -5.39 -2.17
N ASN A 185 19.11 -4.43 -1.76
CA ASN A 185 19.36 -3.17 -2.47
C ASN A 185 20.65 -3.28 -3.33
N ASP A 186 20.62 -4.13 -4.34
CA ASP A 186 21.81 -4.42 -5.17
C ASP A 186 22.23 -3.24 -6.05
N ARG A 187 21.28 -2.39 -6.44
CA ARG A 187 21.50 -1.18 -7.26
C ARG A 187 21.35 0.11 -6.47
N THR A 188 20.38 0.16 -5.56
CA THR A 188 20.12 1.34 -4.75
C THR A 188 21.13 1.44 -3.62
N ARG A 189 21.76 2.59 -3.48
CA ARG A 189 22.72 2.83 -2.40
C ARG A 189 22.06 2.77 -1.04
N ASP A 190 22.73 2.23 -0.05
CA ASP A 190 22.23 2.10 1.34
C ASP A 190 21.76 3.46 1.90
N GLU A 191 22.52 4.53 1.64
CA GLU A 191 22.20 5.88 2.07
C GLU A 191 20.83 6.38 1.60
N VAL A 192 20.37 5.95 0.40
CA VAL A 192 19.07 6.33 -0.17
C VAL A 192 17.91 5.75 0.63
N ILE A 193 18.08 4.56 1.15
CA ILE A 193 17.08 3.90 2.00
C ILE A 193 17.22 4.41 3.43
N ARG A 194 18.44 4.49 3.95
CA ARG A 194 18.72 4.84 5.35
C ARG A 194 18.26 6.25 5.71
N ARG A 195 18.34 7.22 4.80
CA ARG A 195 17.83 8.59 5.02
C ARG A 195 16.31 8.67 5.18
N GLU A 196 15.58 7.65 4.73
CA GLU A 196 14.14 7.57 4.92
C GLU A 196 13.73 7.04 6.30
N PHE A 197 14.66 6.50 7.07
CA PHE A 197 14.36 6.00 8.40
C PHE A 197 14.02 7.12 9.39
N ARG A 198 13.02 6.86 10.21
CA ARG A 198 12.64 7.69 11.37
C ARG A 198 12.96 6.99 12.69
N GLN A 199 13.09 5.65 12.67
CA GLN A 199 13.62 4.89 13.78
C GLN A 199 15.15 4.91 13.73
N MET A 200 15.78 5.50 14.74
CA MET A 200 17.23 5.60 14.83
C MET A 200 17.82 4.42 15.59
N GLU A 201 19.07 4.04 15.23
CA GLU A 201 19.88 3.13 16.02
C GLU A 201 20.21 3.76 17.38
N GLY A 202 20.23 2.96 18.44
CA GLY A 202 20.45 3.43 19.82
C GLY A 202 19.21 4.06 20.49
N ALA A 203 18.15 4.33 19.76
CA ALA A 203 16.89 4.84 20.30
C ALA A 203 16.00 3.69 20.79
N TRP A 204 15.06 4.02 21.70
CA TRP A 204 14.01 3.08 22.07
C TRP A 204 13.20 2.66 20.84
N HIS A 205 12.78 1.40 20.82
CA HIS A 205 11.90 0.90 19.79
C HIS A 205 10.62 1.73 19.73
N SER A 206 10.16 2.05 18.53
CA SER A 206 8.86 2.67 18.28
C SER A 206 8.23 2.04 17.08
N THR A 207 7.11 1.38 17.28
CA THR A 207 6.32 0.76 16.20
C THR A 207 5.92 1.80 15.17
N GLN A 208 5.51 2.99 15.61
CA GLN A 208 5.15 4.11 14.74
C GLN A 208 6.31 4.55 13.85
N ASN A 209 7.50 4.75 14.42
CA ASN A 209 8.68 5.18 13.66
C ASN A 209 9.16 4.11 12.67
N ILE A 210 9.07 2.84 13.04
CA ILE A 210 9.40 1.72 12.15
C ILE A 210 8.43 1.64 10.99
N ASN A 211 7.13 1.73 11.25
CA ASN A 211 6.10 1.75 10.23
C ASN A 211 6.23 2.96 9.30
N LEU A 212 6.52 4.12 9.85
CA LEU A 212 6.77 5.34 9.09
C LEU A 212 8.00 5.19 8.19
N SER A 213 9.10 4.63 8.72
CA SER A 213 10.31 4.33 7.94
C SER A 213 10.00 3.41 6.76
N LYS A 214 9.24 2.33 7.02
CA LYS A 214 8.78 1.42 5.96
C LYS A 214 7.95 2.15 4.89
N GLN A 215 6.96 2.94 5.30
CA GLN A 215 6.11 3.70 4.38
C GLN A 215 6.90 4.69 3.54
N ARG A 216 7.91 5.34 4.11
CA ARG A 216 8.78 6.26 3.38
C ARG A 216 9.60 5.55 2.32
N VAL A 217 10.16 4.38 2.65
CA VAL A 217 10.89 3.55 1.68
C VAL A 217 9.96 3.02 0.58
N ASP A 218 8.74 2.58 0.93
CA ASP A 218 7.72 2.18 -0.05
C ASP A 218 7.36 3.33 -1.03
N ARG A 219 7.28 4.57 -0.53
CA ARG A 219 6.97 5.77 -1.33
C ARG A 219 8.08 6.19 -2.30
N LEU A 220 9.27 5.64 -2.19
CA LEU A 220 10.33 5.85 -3.19
C LEU A 220 9.95 5.23 -4.54
N PHE A 221 9.08 4.22 -4.54
CA PHE A 221 8.69 3.45 -5.72
C PHE A 221 9.84 2.76 -6.45
N PHE A 222 10.95 2.50 -5.74
CA PHE A 222 12.10 1.79 -6.28
C PHE A 222 12.02 0.28 -6.05
N PHE A 223 11.05 -0.17 -5.24
CA PHE A 223 10.92 -1.54 -4.76
C PHE A 223 9.54 -2.12 -5.08
N ASN A 224 9.50 -3.42 -5.36
CA ASN A 224 8.27 -4.23 -5.48
C ASN A 224 7.71 -4.55 -4.10
N SER A 225 8.59 -4.81 -3.14
CA SER A 225 8.22 -5.12 -1.76
C SER A 225 9.26 -4.55 -0.79
N VAL A 226 8.78 -4.12 0.37
CA VAL A 226 9.58 -3.69 1.51
C VAL A 226 9.07 -4.44 2.74
N ASN A 227 9.88 -5.35 3.27
CA ASN A 227 9.57 -6.13 4.46
C ASN A 227 10.47 -5.69 5.61
N VAL A 228 9.86 -5.55 6.78
CA VAL A 228 10.58 -5.15 7.99
C VAL A 228 10.30 -6.16 9.09
N GLU A 229 11.37 -6.66 9.69
CA GLU A 229 11.34 -7.57 10.84
C GLU A 229 12.18 -6.97 11.97
N THR A 230 11.75 -7.20 13.20
CA THR A 230 12.43 -6.72 14.41
C THR A 230 12.82 -7.87 15.33
N PRO A 231 13.81 -8.70 14.92
CA PRO A 231 14.22 -9.84 15.74
C PRO A 231 14.95 -9.39 17.00
N ALA A 232 14.73 -10.13 18.10
CA ALA A 232 15.50 -9.98 19.31
C ALA A 232 16.98 -10.35 19.04
N VAL A 233 17.89 -9.63 19.69
CA VAL A 233 19.33 -9.92 19.60
C VAL A 233 19.65 -11.11 20.50
N ALA A 234 20.36 -12.10 19.99
CA ALA A 234 20.78 -13.27 20.75
C ALA A 234 21.54 -12.88 22.02
N ASN A 235 21.17 -13.50 23.14
CA ASN A 235 21.75 -13.27 24.48
C ASN A 235 21.61 -11.82 25.01
N LYS A 236 20.69 -11.01 24.45
CA LYS A 236 20.33 -9.69 24.93
C LYS A 236 18.82 -9.60 25.12
N THR A 237 18.41 -9.12 26.28
CA THR A 237 16.97 -9.06 26.62
C THR A 237 16.36 -7.69 26.39
N ASP A 238 17.19 -6.69 26.10
CA ASP A 238 16.85 -5.28 25.97
C ASP A 238 17.19 -4.68 24.59
N GLN A 239 17.51 -5.54 23.61
CA GLN A 239 17.93 -5.12 22.28
C GLN A 239 17.20 -5.85 21.17
N VAL A 240 16.89 -5.09 20.11
CA VAL A 240 16.37 -5.61 18.84
C VAL A 240 17.21 -5.08 17.68
N ASP A 241 17.29 -5.85 16.62
CA ASP A 241 17.74 -5.35 15.32
C ASP A 241 16.54 -5.05 14.44
N ILE A 242 16.68 -4.12 13.51
CA ILE A 242 15.71 -3.92 12.44
C ILE A 242 16.31 -4.50 11.16
N ASN A 243 15.65 -5.50 10.60
CA ASN A 243 16.02 -6.08 9.31
C ASN A 243 15.02 -5.62 8.25
N MET A 244 15.46 -4.72 7.37
CA MET A 244 14.66 -4.29 6.22
C MET A 244 15.16 -5.03 4.99
N LYS A 245 14.28 -5.84 4.41
CA LYS A 245 14.53 -6.53 3.14
C LYS A 245 13.70 -5.88 2.05
N VAL A 246 14.38 -5.39 1.01
CA VAL A 246 13.75 -4.79 -0.15
C VAL A 246 13.92 -5.68 -1.38
N GLU A 247 12.98 -5.59 -2.32
CA GLU A 247 13.06 -6.22 -3.62
C GLU A 247 13.00 -5.14 -4.69
N GLU A 248 14.09 -4.93 -5.41
CA GLU A 248 14.19 -3.86 -6.39
C GLU A 248 13.32 -4.12 -7.63
N ARG A 249 12.79 -3.05 -8.19
CA ARG A 249 12.07 -3.05 -9.47
C ARG A 249 12.78 -2.18 -10.51
N PRO A 250 12.52 -2.38 -11.80
CA PRO A 250 12.97 -1.45 -12.82
C PRO A 250 12.42 -0.05 -12.56
N THR A 251 13.31 0.95 -12.53
CA THR A 251 12.98 2.36 -12.24
C THR A 251 13.04 3.25 -13.47
N GLY A 252 13.43 2.70 -14.63
CA GLY A 252 13.43 3.38 -15.91
C GLY A 252 12.20 3.02 -16.74
N SER A 253 11.68 3.98 -17.49
CA SER A 253 10.62 3.77 -18.47
C SER A 253 10.87 4.59 -19.72
N ILE A 254 10.56 3.99 -20.88
CA ILE A 254 10.54 4.66 -22.18
C ILE A 254 9.11 4.53 -22.69
N MET A 255 8.50 5.65 -23.04
CA MET A 255 7.17 5.68 -23.63
C MET A 255 7.21 6.34 -25.01
N PHE A 256 6.46 5.76 -25.93
CA PHE A 256 6.19 6.34 -27.23
C PHE A 256 4.69 6.42 -27.43
N GLY A 257 4.22 7.57 -27.92
CA GLY A 257 2.83 7.79 -28.25
C GLY A 257 2.69 8.44 -29.61
N ALA A 258 1.63 8.07 -30.31
CA ALA A 258 1.22 8.70 -31.55
C ALA A 258 -0.28 9.02 -31.51
N GLY A 259 -0.66 10.14 -32.02
CA GLY A 259 -2.03 10.59 -32.10
C GLY A 259 -2.28 11.40 -33.35
N TYR A 260 -3.54 11.71 -33.64
CA TYR A 260 -3.94 12.58 -34.71
C TYR A 260 -4.94 13.63 -34.23
N SER A 261 -4.75 14.84 -34.68
CA SER A 261 -5.66 15.97 -34.41
C SER A 261 -5.93 16.71 -35.71
N ASP A 262 -7.17 17.08 -36.00
CA ASP A 262 -7.56 17.81 -37.20
C ASP A 262 -6.84 19.16 -37.33
N ARG A 263 -6.45 19.78 -36.22
CA ARG A 263 -5.74 21.07 -36.22
C ARG A 263 -4.23 20.93 -36.22
N GLN A 264 -3.69 19.91 -35.57
CA GLN A 264 -2.25 19.75 -35.35
C GLN A 264 -1.63 18.61 -36.21
N GLY A 265 -2.45 17.87 -36.98
CA GLY A 265 -2.00 16.73 -37.75
C GLY A 265 -1.55 15.56 -36.86
N ILE A 266 -0.48 14.91 -37.25
CA ILE A 266 0.14 13.81 -36.51
C ILE A 266 0.87 14.38 -35.28
N LEU A 267 0.54 13.82 -34.13
CA LEU A 267 1.17 14.10 -32.84
C LEU A 267 2.09 12.92 -32.49
N LEU A 268 3.34 13.19 -32.25
CA LEU A 268 4.31 12.20 -31.77
C LEU A 268 4.85 12.66 -30.42
N ASN A 269 4.90 11.77 -29.44
CA ASN A 269 5.55 12.01 -28.18
C ASN A 269 6.47 10.84 -27.82
N ALA A 270 7.60 11.16 -27.26
CA ALA A 270 8.54 10.19 -26.69
C ALA A 270 9.01 10.73 -25.33
N SER A 271 9.06 9.87 -24.34
CA SER A 271 9.62 10.21 -23.05
C SER A 271 10.52 9.11 -22.51
N LEU A 272 11.61 9.52 -21.91
CA LEU A 272 12.53 8.69 -21.15
C LEU A 272 12.52 9.20 -19.70
N SER A 273 12.08 8.37 -18.79
CA SER A 273 12.09 8.66 -17.37
C SER A 273 12.96 7.65 -16.65
N GLN A 274 13.91 8.13 -15.86
CA GLN A 274 14.76 7.29 -15.04
C GLN A 274 14.71 7.80 -13.60
N ASN A 275 14.05 7.05 -12.75
CA ASN A 275 14.07 7.26 -11.32
C ASN A 275 15.25 6.47 -10.73
N ASN A 276 15.86 7.00 -9.67
CA ASN A 276 16.98 6.34 -9.02
C ASN A 276 18.21 6.11 -9.94
N ILE A 277 18.64 7.17 -10.65
CA ILE A 277 19.82 7.11 -11.55
C ILE A 277 21.03 6.60 -10.76
N PHE A 278 21.70 5.55 -11.26
CA PHE A 278 22.88 4.94 -10.65
C PHE A 278 22.71 4.61 -9.16
N GLY A 279 21.48 4.36 -8.72
CA GLY A 279 21.18 4.05 -7.32
C GLY A 279 21.27 5.24 -6.35
N THR A 280 21.34 6.46 -6.84
CA THR A 280 21.52 7.68 -6.02
C THR A 280 20.21 8.26 -5.49
N GLY A 281 19.07 7.75 -5.94
CA GLY A 281 17.74 8.29 -5.64
C GLY A 281 17.40 9.56 -6.42
N ASN A 282 18.21 9.96 -7.40
CA ASN A 282 17.95 11.11 -8.25
C ASN A 282 17.00 10.74 -9.40
N PHE A 283 16.27 11.74 -9.89
CA PHE A 283 15.30 11.60 -10.98
C PHE A 283 15.80 12.34 -12.22
N PHE A 284 15.61 11.70 -13.38
CA PHE A 284 15.84 12.32 -14.67
C PHE A 284 14.65 12.06 -15.58
N ASN A 285 14.21 13.07 -16.30
CA ASN A 285 13.18 12.96 -17.31
C ASN A 285 13.59 13.71 -18.57
N LEU A 286 13.41 13.07 -19.72
CA LEU A 286 13.55 13.65 -21.04
C LEU A 286 12.23 13.45 -21.80
N GLU A 287 11.70 14.53 -22.34
CA GLU A 287 10.46 14.50 -23.10
C GLU A 287 10.62 15.21 -24.42
N VAL A 288 10.13 14.57 -25.49
CA VAL A 288 10.09 15.12 -26.84
C VAL A 288 8.65 15.01 -27.32
N GLN A 289 8.05 16.13 -27.62
CA GLN A 289 6.73 16.20 -28.24
C GLN A 289 6.85 16.91 -29.59
N ARG A 290 6.28 16.32 -30.63
CA ARG A 290 6.29 16.89 -31.98
C ARG A 290 4.90 16.82 -32.60
N ALA A 291 4.43 17.97 -33.05
CA ALA A 291 3.23 18.15 -33.88
C ALA A 291 3.55 19.11 -35.01
N ALA A 292 2.62 19.27 -35.95
CA ALA A 292 2.81 20.18 -37.05
C ALA A 292 3.03 21.64 -36.62
N ILE A 293 2.40 22.04 -35.49
CA ILE A 293 2.41 23.40 -34.99
C ILE A 293 3.32 23.57 -33.81
N ASN A 294 3.43 22.54 -32.94
CA ASN A 294 4.15 22.62 -31.68
C ASN A 294 5.21 21.54 -31.59
N GLN A 295 6.43 21.96 -31.26
CA GLN A 295 7.54 21.06 -30.96
C GLN A 295 8.11 21.45 -29.62
N THR A 296 8.15 20.51 -28.67
CA THR A 296 8.67 20.74 -27.33
C THR A 296 9.74 19.68 -27.02
N TYR A 297 10.86 20.13 -26.52
CA TYR A 297 11.92 19.31 -25.98
C TYR A 297 12.16 19.77 -24.55
N SER A 298 12.11 18.86 -23.59
CA SER A 298 12.38 19.18 -22.20
C SER A 298 13.26 18.12 -21.57
N ALA A 299 14.13 18.58 -20.70
CA ALA A 299 14.98 17.74 -19.87
C ALA A 299 14.92 18.27 -18.44
N SER A 300 14.66 17.39 -17.48
CA SER A 300 14.64 17.72 -16.05
C SER A 300 15.48 16.75 -15.24
N PHE A 301 16.15 17.28 -14.25
CA PHE A 301 16.91 16.53 -13.26
C PHE A 301 16.50 16.99 -11.87
N THR A 302 16.33 16.07 -10.92
CA THR A 302 15.98 16.42 -9.53
C THR A 302 16.78 15.53 -8.56
N ASN A 303 17.47 16.18 -7.64
CA ASN A 303 18.04 15.56 -6.45
C ASN A 303 17.11 15.81 -5.27
N PRO A 304 16.37 14.79 -4.76
CA PRO A 304 15.41 14.97 -3.67
C PRO A 304 16.06 15.23 -2.31
N TYR A 305 17.34 14.92 -2.17
CA TYR A 305 18.13 15.13 -0.96
C TYR A 305 19.43 15.87 -1.30
N PHE A 306 19.30 17.09 -1.81
CA PHE A 306 20.45 17.99 -2.02
C PHE A 306 21.12 18.34 -0.70
N THR A 307 20.34 18.47 0.37
CA THR A 307 20.81 18.59 1.74
C THR A 307 20.38 17.38 2.58
N VAL A 308 21.07 17.15 3.69
CA VAL A 308 20.77 16.07 4.66
C VAL A 308 19.34 16.18 5.20
N ASN A 309 18.80 17.39 5.30
CA ASN A 309 17.46 17.66 5.80
C ASN A 309 16.35 17.45 4.74
N GLY A 310 16.70 16.93 3.56
CA GLY A 310 15.69 16.60 2.52
C GLY A 310 15.24 17.81 1.68
N VAL A 311 16.05 18.89 1.65
CA VAL A 311 15.81 19.96 0.67
C VAL A 311 16.12 19.40 -0.72
N SER A 312 15.17 19.46 -1.64
CA SER A 312 15.35 19.03 -3.02
C SER A 312 15.84 20.15 -3.91
N LEU A 313 16.67 19.79 -4.89
CA LEU A 313 17.14 20.69 -5.94
C LEU A 313 16.85 20.08 -7.31
N GLY A 314 16.14 20.84 -8.15
CA GLY A 314 15.81 20.47 -9.52
C GLY A 314 16.31 21.46 -10.54
N PHE A 315 16.64 20.96 -11.73
CA PHE A 315 17.01 21.74 -12.89
C PHE A 315 16.11 21.35 -14.06
N ASP A 316 15.62 22.36 -14.79
CA ASP A 316 14.79 22.17 -15.96
C ASP A 316 15.40 22.92 -17.15
N LEU A 317 15.46 22.26 -18.31
CA LEU A 317 15.83 22.84 -19.59
C LEU A 317 14.73 22.52 -20.59
N TYR A 318 14.32 23.51 -21.35
CA TYR A 318 13.32 23.28 -22.38
C TYR A 318 13.51 24.17 -23.59
N LYS A 319 13.10 23.63 -24.74
CA LYS A 319 12.95 24.36 -25.98
C LYS A 319 11.54 24.10 -26.53
N ARG A 320 10.82 25.16 -26.86
CA ARG A 320 9.50 25.11 -27.44
C ARG A 320 9.45 25.95 -28.72
N ASP A 321 9.07 25.32 -29.80
CA ASP A 321 8.84 25.97 -31.09
C ASP A 321 7.34 25.88 -31.43
N ILE A 322 6.70 27.00 -31.61
CA ILE A 322 5.29 27.10 -32.03
C ILE A 322 5.27 27.80 -33.39
N ASP A 323 4.73 27.13 -34.41
CA ASP A 323 4.59 27.66 -35.78
C ASP A 323 3.14 27.53 -36.23
N THR A 324 2.43 28.65 -36.27
CA THR A 324 1.01 28.69 -36.65
C THR A 324 0.80 28.85 -38.19
N ARG A 325 1.86 29.10 -38.96
CA ARG A 325 1.80 29.31 -40.42
C ARG A 325 1.15 28.14 -41.20
N PRO A 326 1.37 26.86 -40.82
CA PRO A 326 0.72 25.73 -41.49
C PRO A 326 -0.82 25.76 -41.41
N LEU A 327 -1.39 26.42 -40.43
CA LEU A 327 -2.85 26.50 -40.22
C LEU A 327 -3.54 27.45 -41.21
N LYS A 328 -2.78 28.31 -41.91
CA LYS A 328 -3.33 29.37 -42.80
C LYS A 328 -4.42 30.19 -42.10
N SER A 329 -4.25 30.44 -40.82
CA SER A 329 -5.18 31.23 -40.00
C SER A 329 -4.94 32.74 -40.12
N PHE A 330 -5.81 33.55 -39.52
CA PHE A 330 -5.67 35.02 -39.52
C PHE A 330 -4.40 35.52 -38.81
N ALA A 331 -3.79 34.71 -37.95
CA ALA A 331 -2.57 35.03 -37.22
C ALA A 331 -1.47 34.03 -37.57
N GLU A 332 -0.55 34.49 -38.43
CA GLU A 332 0.63 33.66 -38.81
C GLU A 332 1.87 34.19 -38.11
N PHE A 333 2.39 33.41 -37.15
CA PHE A 333 3.62 33.72 -36.45
C PHE A 333 4.38 32.44 -36.10
N LYS A 334 5.65 32.57 -35.87
CA LYS A 334 6.50 31.51 -35.28
C LYS A 334 7.13 32.04 -34.02
N THR A 335 7.04 31.25 -32.94
CA THR A 335 7.67 31.55 -31.65
C THR A 335 8.68 30.46 -31.34
N GLN A 336 9.87 30.85 -30.99
CA GLN A 336 10.92 29.96 -30.49
C GLN A 336 11.28 30.39 -29.07
N THR A 337 11.04 29.52 -28.11
CA THR A 337 11.35 29.76 -26.69
C THR A 337 12.37 28.78 -26.20
N VAL A 338 13.46 29.25 -25.63
CA VAL A 338 14.43 28.45 -24.90
C VAL A 338 14.47 28.93 -23.47
N GLY A 339 14.35 28.00 -22.52
CA GLY A 339 14.29 28.33 -21.11
C GLY A 339 15.09 27.37 -20.24
N ALA A 340 15.53 27.89 -19.11
CA ALA A 340 16.15 27.12 -18.04
C ALA A 340 15.55 27.52 -16.69
N GLY A 341 15.34 26.55 -15.81
CA GLY A 341 14.76 26.76 -14.48
C GLY A 341 15.50 26.02 -13.38
N ILE A 342 15.38 26.54 -12.18
CA ILE A 342 15.87 25.92 -10.95
C ILE A 342 14.68 25.81 -10.00
N ARG A 343 14.53 24.64 -9.37
CA ARG A 343 13.49 24.37 -8.38
C ARG A 343 14.10 23.94 -7.06
N LEU A 344 13.65 24.52 -5.97
CA LEU A 344 13.97 24.15 -4.60
C LEU A 344 12.69 23.68 -3.90
N GLY A 345 12.74 22.49 -3.28
CA GLY A 345 11.65 21.98 -2.44
C GLY A 345 12.14 21.87 -1.00
N ILE A 346 11.47 22.55 -0.08
CA ILE A 346 11.82 22.58 1.34
C ILE A 346 10.74 21.81 2.11
N PRO A 347 11.05 20.67 2.74
CA PRO A 347 10.09 19.96 3.58
C PRO A 347 9.83 20.79 4.85
N ILE A 348 8.56 21.11 5.11
CA ILE A 348 8.12 21.84 6.30
C ILE A 348 7.42 20.93 7.31
N ALA A 349 6.89 19.80 6.85
CA ALA A 349 6.32 18.73 7.66
C ALA A 349 6.56 17.38 6.99
N GLU A 350 6.16 16.30 7.63
CA GLU A 350 6.38 14.93 7.13
C GLU A 350 5.75 14.69 5.74
N ASN A 351 4.63 15.34 5.45
CA ASN A 351 3.90 15.21 4.20
C ASN A 351 3.81 16.51 3.38
N ASP A 352 4.40 17.62 3.87
CA ASP A 352 4.25 18.94 3.25
C ASP A 352 5.59 19.48 2.78
N ILE A 353 5.61 19.93 1.54
CA ILE A 353 6.80 20.54 0.90
C ILE A 353 6.40 21.90 0.31
N VAL A 354 7.16 22.93 0.63
CA VAL A 354 7.08 24.23 -0.05
C VAL A 354 8.08 24.29 -1.17
N SER A 355 7.63 24.58 -2.38
CA SER A 355 8.48 24.65 -3.57
C SER A 355 8.64 26.07 -4.07
N PHE A 356 9.89 26.45 -4.36
CA PHE A 356 10.25 27.71 -5.00
C PHE A 356 10.86 27.39 -6.37
N GLY A 357 10.47 28.15 -7.39
CA GLY A 357 11.02 28.00 -8.73
C GLY A 357 11.43 29.36 -9.30
N LEU A 358 12.58 29.41 -9.95
CA LEU A 358 13.02 30.51 -10.77
C LEU A 358 13.30 29.97 -12.17
N ALA A 359 12.77 30.65 -13.18
CA ALA A 359 13.04 30.31 -14.58
C ALA A 359 13.38 31.56 -15.36
N ALA A 360 14.28 31.39 -16.31
CA ALA A 360 14.60 32.40 -17.31
C ALA A 360 14.35 31.82 -18.68
N GLU A 361 13.66 32.56 -19.53
CA GLU A 361 13.39 32.16 -20.91
C GLU A 361 13.69 33.30 -21.89
N ASN A 362 14.16 32.92 -23.06
CA ASN A 362 14.31 33.80 -24.19
C ASN A 362 13.34 33.37 -25.28
N THR A 363 12.48 34.29 -25.69
CA THR A 363 11.50 34.04 -26.72
C THR A 363 11.77 34.93 -27.93
N HIS A 364 11.97 34.31 -29.08
CA HIS A 364 12.08 34.97 -30.37
C HIS A 364 10.78 34.77 -31.15
N ILE A 365 10.25 35.89 -31.67
CA ILE A 365 8.98 35.89 -32.40
C ILE A 365 9.24 36.38 -33.86
N ASP A 366 9.00 35.48 -34.82
CA ASP A 366 8.98 35.80 -36.21
C ASP A 366 7.55 36.09 -36.66
N THR A 367 7.33 37.27 -37.20
CA THR A 367 6.01 37.74 -37.67
C THR A 367 5.95 37.78 -39.17
N THR A 368 4.75 37.66 -39.74
CA THR A 368 4.44 37.85 -41.15
C THR A 368 3.53 39.04 -41.35
N SER A 369 3.24 39.44 -42.59
CA SER A 369 2.30 40.50 -42.89
C SER A 369 0.87 40.26 -42.37
N LYS A 370 0.56 39.01 -42.00
CA LYS A 370 -0.73 38.58 -41.45
C LYS A 370 -0.68 38.42 -39.92
N SER A 371 0.39 38.82 -39.24
CA SER A 371 0.48 38.76 -37.79
C SER A 371 -0.31 39.91 -37.17
N PRO A 372 -1.02 39.68 -36.06
CA PRO A 372 -1.65 40.78 -35.32
C PRO A 372 -0.57 41.75 -34.79
N ARG A 373 -0.84 43.04 -34.86
CA ARG A 373 0.01 44.10 -34.31
C ARG A 373 -0.13 44.20 -32.80
#